data_ae5a91bcef1298a6c67800909211075f
#
_entry.id   ae5a91bcef1298a6c67800909211075f
#
_cell.length_a   1.000
_cell.length_b   1.000
_cell.length_c   1.000
_cell.angle_alpha   90.00
_cell.angle_beta   90.00
_cell.angle_gamma   90.00
#
_symmetry.space_group_name_H-M   'P 1'
#
loop_
_entity.id
_entity.type
_entity.pdbx_description
1 polymer ?
#
loop_
_entity_poly.entity_id
_entity_poly.type
_entity_poly.pdbx_seq_one_letter_code
_entity_poly.pdbx_strand_id
1 'polypeptide(L)'
;MTYTEPFHVSSQLASLDHISAGRAGWVVTEEERPEAARAWGRPLVVDADALARESRDGVEVARALWDSWEDDAVIRSVATSRYLDRERLHYIDFTGETYAVKGPAIVPRPPQGQLVVLGRPDRVPAAQLDVALVEGRDLASVATAAAAPGTPRVFAEVEVALDTPEATAADRVTDLERHAAWSDRGRLRHIGAADQLVALLGELSRHVDGVRLHPLVLDEDLPVLSRLVLPALSERRLVARPLPGTSLRSTLGLERPANRFAAAAVAAQEDAR
;
A
#
# COMPACT_ATOMS: atom_id res chain seq x y z
N MET A 1 4.55 6.17 -8.59
CA MET A 1 3.73 6.19 -9.83
C MET A 1 4.37 7.01 -10.94
N THR A 2 4.97 8.12 -10.64
CA THR A 2 5.32 9.24 -11.55
C THR A 2 6.00 8.87 -12.88
N TYR A 3 6.75 7.85 -13.02
CA TYR A 3 7.43 7.51 -14.28
C TYR A 3 7.12 6.10 -14.77
N THR A 4 6.25 5.38 -14.09
CA THR A 4 5.95 3.99 -14.40
C THR A 4 4.56 3.88 -15.02
N GLU A 5 4.46 3.16 -16.13
CA GLU A 5 3.17 2.90 -16.79
C GLU A 5 2.24 2.09 -15.87
N PRO A 6 1.01 2.57 -15.59
CA PRO A 6 0.09 1.90 -14.66
C PRO A 6 -0.31 0.49 -15.12
N PHE A 7 -0.33 0.21 -16.43
CA PHE A 7 -0.55 -1.13 -16.97
C PHE A 7 0.54 -2.12 -16.50
N HIS A 8 1.81 -1.71 -16.55
CA HIS A 8 2.93 -2.54 -16.09
C HIS A 8 2.90 -2.74 -14.57
N VAL A 9 2.65 -1.66 -13.81
CA VAL A 9 2.54 -1.75 -12.35
C VAL A 9 1.43 -2.70 -11.95
N SER A 10 0.24 -2.60 -12.55
CA SER A 10 -0.88 -3.48 -12.24
C SER A 10 -0.54 -4.95 -12.51
N SER A 11 0.13 -5.24 -13.63
CA SER A 11 0.53 -6.59 -14.03
C SER A 11 1.60 -7.18 -13.09
N GLN A 12 2.61 -6.39 -12.72
CA GLN A 12 3.64 -6.80 -11.76
C GLN A 12 3.05 -7.09 -10.39
N LEU A 13 2.17 -6.22 -9.90
CA LEU A 13 1.50 -6.38 -8.60
C LEU A 13 0.56 -7.59 -8.60
N ALA A 14 -0.23 -7.80 -9.67
CA ALA A 14 -1.07 -8.98 -9.79
C ALA A 14 -0.24 -10.27 -9.79
N SER A 15 0.88 -10.30 -10.52
CA SER A 15 1.82 -11.43 -10.54
C SER A 15 2.41 -11.69 -9.15
N LEU A 16 2.80 -10.62 -8.44
CA LEU A 16 3.28 -10.72 -7.06
C LEU A 16 2.22 -11.28 -6.12
N ASP A 17 0.96 -10.89 -6.30
CA ASP A 17 -0.15 -11.39 -5.49
C ASP A 17 -0.39 -12.89 -5.71
N HIS A 18 -0.30 -13.35 -6.96
CA HIS A 18 -0.34 -14.80 -7.28
C HIS A 18 0.83 -15.56 -6.64
N ILE A 19 2.06 -15.09 -6.78
CA ILE A 19 3.26 -15.73 -6.24
C ILE A 19 3.23 -15.74 -4.70
N SER A 20 2.75 -14.66 -4.09
CA SER A 20 2.66 -14.54 -2.64
C SER A 20 1.40 -15.21 -2.05
N ALA A 21 0.53 -15.79 -2.89
CA ALA A 21 -0.76 -16.37 -2.47
C ALA A 21 -1.62 -15.36 -1.66
N GLY A 22 -1.80 -14.16 -2.22
CA GLY A 22 -2.68 -13.13 -1.66
C GLY A 22 -2.04 -12.28 -0.55
N ARG A 23 -0.71 -12.21 -0.45
CA ARG A 23 -0.02 -11.43 0.60
C ARG A 23 0.58 -10.12 0.10
N ALA A 24 0.39 -9.78 -1.17
CA ALA A 24 0.89 -8.54 -1.74
C ALA A 24 0.00 -7.34 -1.39
N GLY A 25 0.62 -6.18 -1.29
CA GLY A 25 -0.04 -4.87 -1.19
C GLY A 25 0.77 -3.83 -1.95
N TRP A 26 0.18 -2.69 -2.16
CA TRP A 26 0.80 -1.60 -2.90
C TRP A 26 0.79 -0.31 -2.10
N VAL A 27 1.97 0.20 -1.76
CA VAL A 27 2.12 1.56 -1.24
C VAL A 27 2.31 2.49 -2.43
N VAL A 28 1.31 3.34 -2.68
CA VAL A 28 1.37 4.35 -3.74
C VAL A 28 2.28 5.49 -3.29
N THR A 29 3.35 5.70 -4.05
CA THR A 29 4.30 6.79 -3.81
C THR A 29 4.63 7.48 -5.13
N GLU A 30 4.89 8.75 -5.03
CA GLU A 30 5.41 9.57 -6.11
C GLU A 30 6.95 9.51 -6.12
N GLU A 31 7.53 9.75 -7.29
CA GLU A 31 8.98 9.85 -7.47
C GLU A 31 9.34 11.28 -7.87
N GLU A 32 9.96 12.00 -6.96
CA GLU A 32 10.29 13.42 -7.13
C GLU A 32 11.80 13.65 -7.33
N ARG A 33 12.60 12.58 -7.43
CA ARG A 33 14.06 12.72 -7.59
C ARG A 33 14.44 13.01 -9.02
N PRO A 34 15.29 14.06 -9.25
CA PRO A 34 15.77 14.40 -10.59
C PRO A 34 16.52 13.25 -11.29
N GLU A 35 17.19 12.39 -10.51
CA GLU A 35 17.91 11.22 -11.03
C GLU A 35 16.95 10.21 -11.65
N ALA A 36 15.81 9.96 -11.01
CA ALA A 36 14.79 9.06 -11.53
C ALA A 36 14.18 9.62 -12.82
N ALA A 37 13.82 10.89 -12.85
CA ALA A 37 13.33 11.55 -14.06
C ALA A 37 14.31 11.39 -15.24
N ARG A 38 15.61 11.65 -15.00
CA ARG A 38 16.65 11.47 -16.01
C ARG A 38 16.81 10.03 -16.47
N ALA A 39 16.74 9.07 -15.54
CA ALA A 39 16.84 7.64 -15.87
C ALA A 39 15.69 7.16 -16.77
N TRP A 40 14.50 7.75 -16.62
CA TRP A 40 13.35 7.47 -17.45
C TRP A 40 13.27 8.35 -18.72
N GLY A 41 14.20 9.31 -18.89
CA GLY A 41 14.20 10.24 -20.01
C GLY A 41 12.97 11.18 -20.02
N ARG A 42 12.39 11.47 -18.86
CA ARG A 42 11.18 12.29 -18.72
C ARG A 42 11.47 13.58 -17.94
N PRO A 43 10.69 14.65 -18.16
CA PRO A 43 10.79 15.85 -17.34
C PRO A 43 10.52 15.56 -15.87
N LEU A 44 11.23 16.28 -14.98
CA LEU A 44 10.93 16.22 -13.55
C LEU A 44 9.56 16.84 -13.27
N VAL A 45 8.70 16.11 -12.61
CA VAL A 45 7.40 16.59 -12.14
C VAL A 45 7.54 16.97 -10.67
N VAL A 46 7.31 18.24 -10.35
CA VAL A 46 7.39 18.81 -8.98
C VAL A 46 6.06 19.42 -8.54
N ASP A 47 5.11 19.62 -9.44
CA ASP A 47 3.80 20.15 -9.13
C ASP A 47 2.97 19.12 -8.37
N ALA A 48 2.55 19.48 -7.15
CA ALA A 48 1.83 18.59 -6.25
C ALA A 48 0.48 18.12 -6.83
N ASP A 49 -0.22 19.01 -7.53
CA ASP A 49 -1.51 18.69 -8.15
C ASP A 49 -1.34 17.76 -9.35
N ALA A 50 -0.26 17.95 -10.13
CA ALA A 50 0.07 17.05 -11.25
C ALA A 50 0.41 15.65 -10.72
N LEU A 51 1.21 15.54 -9.66
CA LEU A 51 1.53 14.28 -9.00
C LEU A 51 0.27 13.58 -8.45
N ALA A 52 -0.63 14.34 -7.81
CA ALA A 52 -1.87 13.79 -7.29
C ALA A 52 -2.81 13.30 -8.41
N ARG A 53 -2.92 14.04 -9.53
CA ARG A 53 -3.70 13.60 -10.69
C ARG A 53 -3.14 12.30 -11.28
N GLU A 54 -1.83 12.22 -11.47
CA GLU A 54 -1.17 11.03 -11.99
C GLU A 54 -1.34 9.82 -11.07
N SER A 55 -1.20 10.02 -9.75
CA SER A 55 -1.41 8.96 -8.76
C SER A 55 -2.86 8.46 -8.74
N ARG A 56 -3.83 9.36 -8.78
CA ARG A 56 -5.27 9.03 -8.85
C ARG A 56 -5.59 8.19 -10.09
N ASP A 57 -5.18 8.66 -11.27
CA ASP A 57 -5.44 7.97 -12.53
C ASP A 57 -4.73 6.61 -12.57
N GLY A 58 -3.48 6.54 -12.08
CA GLY A 58 -2.71 5.31 -12.03
C GLY A 58 -3.33 4.25 -11.10
N VAL A 59 -3.87 4.66 -9.95
CA VAL A 59 -4.59 3.75 -9.04
C VAL A 59 -5.89 3.26 -9.68
N GLU A 60 -6.65 4.14 -10.31
CA GLU A 60 -7.91 3.75 -10.98
C GLU A 60 -7.66 2.75 -12.12
N VAL A 61 -6.64 3.01 -12.95
CA VAL A 61 -6.23 2.07 -14.01
C VAL A 61 -5.86 0.71 -13.42
N ALA A 62 -5.03 0.68 -12.36
CA ALA A 62 -4.61 -0.57 -11.75
C ALA A 62 -5.82 -1.35 -11.19
N ARG A 63 -6.72 -0.69 -10.48
CA ARG A 63 -7.94 -1.30 -9.95
C ARG A 63 -8.89 -1.81 -11.05
N ALA A 64 -9.04 -1.05 -12.14
CA ALA A 64 -9.83 -1.48 -13.28
C ALA A 64 -9.23 -2.71 -13.98
N LEU A 65 -7.91 -2.72 -14.15
CA LEU A 65 -7.20 -3.84 -14.77
C LEU A 65 -7.25 -5.11 -13.90
N TRP A 66 -7.17 -5.02 -12.58
CA TRP A 66 -7.30 -6.19 -11.71
C TRP A 66 -8.67 -6.85 -11.82
N ASP A 67 -9.74 -6.09 -12.08
CA ASP A 67 -11.08 -6.60 -12.28
C ASP A 67 -11.40 -6.95 -13.74
N SER A 68 -10.52 -6.63 -14.70
CA SER A 68 -10.77 -6.86 -16.13
C SER A 68 -10.89 -8.34 -16.53
N TRP A 69 -10.54 -9.26 -15.64
CA TRP A 69 -10.86 -10.68 -15.70
C TRP A 69 -11.87 -11.02 -14.60
N GLU A 70 -12.95 -11.71 -14.92
CA GLU A 70 -13.82 -12.29 -13.90
C GLU A 70 -13.14 -13.48 -13.22
N ASP A 71 -13.62 -13.87 -12.04
CA ASP A 71 -12.99 -14.92 -11.22
C ASP A 71 -12.93 -16.29 -11.91
N ASP A 72 -13.90 -16.58 -12.76
CA ASP A 72 -14.07 -17.82 -13.49
C ASP A 72 -13.72 -17.72 -15.00
N ALA A 73 -13.05 -16.63 -15.40
CA ALA A 73 -12.59 -16.44 -16.78
C ALA A 73 -11.62 -17.55 -17.24
N VAL A 74 -10.84 -18.14 -16.33
CA VAL A 74 -9.88 -19.22 -16.62
C VAL A 74 -10.54 -20.59 -16.44
N ILE A 75 -10.99 -21.22 -17.53
CA ILE A 75 -11.72 -22.50 -17.50
C ILE A 75 -10.82 -23.74 -17.57
N ARG A 76 -9.71 -23.69 -18.31
CA ARG A 76 -8.76 -24.81 -18.48
C ARG A 76 -9.43 -26.13 -18.87
N SER A 77 -10.42 -26.09 -19.75
CA SER A 77 -11.17 -27.28 -20.17
C SER A 77 -10.45 -28.00 -21.32
N VAL A 78 -9.87 -29.15 -21.03
CA VAL A 78 -9.25 -30.01 -22.04
C VAL A 78 -10.33 -30.58 -23.01
N ALA A 79 -11.50 -30.93 -22.48
CA ALA A 79 -12.58 -31.52 -23.26
C ALA A 79 -13.12 -30.59 -24.37
N THR A 80 -13.12 -29.28 -24.13
CA THR A 80 -13.58 -28.26 -25.10
C THR A 80 -12.43 -27.53 -25.79
N SER A 81 -11.17 -27.85 -25.48
CA SER A 81 -9.96 -27.15 -25.92
C SER A 81 -10.00 -25.64 -25.63
N ARG A 82 -10.71 -25.24 -24.57
CA ARG A 82 -10.81 -23.84 -24.13
C ARG A 82 -9.98 -23.61 -22.88
N TYR A 83 -9.05 -22.67 -22.98
CA TYR A 83 -8.26 -22.23 -21.83
C TYR A 83 -9.00 -21.18 -21.00
N LEU A 84 -9.65 -20.23 -21.67
CA LEU A 84 -10.36 -19.11 -21.06
C LEU A 84 -11.71 -18.83 -21.72
N ASP A 85 -12.57 -18.14 -21.00
CA ASP A 85 -13.81 -17.57 -21.51
C ASP A 85 -13.61 -16.10 -21.88
N ARG A 86 -13.68 -15.80 -23.21
CA ARG A 86 -13.47 -14.46 -23.72
C ARG A 86 -14.54 -13.46 -23.26
N GLU A 87 -15.75 -13.92 -23.00
CA GLU A 87 -16.87 -13.06 -22.57
C GLU A 87 -16.69 -12.54 -21.15
N ARG A 88 -15.77 -13.17 -20.39
CA ARG A 88 -15.39 -12.78 -19.03
C ARG A 88 -14.11 -11.96 -18.95
N LEU A 89 -13.64 -11.47 -20.11
CA LEU A 89 -12.53 -10.53 -20.23
C LEU A 89 -13.06 -9.19 -20.74
N HIS A 90 -12.83 -8.13 -19.96
CA HIS A 90 -13.41 -6.83 -20.22
C HIS A 90 -12.33 -5.81 -20.55
N TYR A 91 -12.57 -5.01 -21.58
CA TYR A 91 -11.80 -3.78 -21.79
C TYR A 91 -12.18 -2.80 -20.68
N ILE A 92 -11.18 -2.09 -20.17
CA ILE A 92 -11.41 -1.04 -19.16
C ILE A 92 -11.74 0.30 -19.81
N ASP A 93 -11.28 0.51 -21.05
CA ASP A 93 -11.47 1.71 -21.89
C ASP A 93 -11.31 3.01 -21.07
N PHE A 94 -10.31 3.01 -20.19
CA PHE A 94 -10.05 4.14 -19.31
C PHE A 94 -9.50 5.33 -20.06
N THR A 95 -10.07 6.50 -19.84
CA THR A 95 -9.57 7.80 -20.32
C THR A 95 -9.59 8.78 -19.15
N GLY A 96 -8.43 9.05 -18.59
CA GLY A 96 -8.21 10.02 -17.50
C GLY A 96 -7.52 11.28 -18.00
N GLU A 97 -7.04 12.07 -17.05
CA GLU A 97 -6.29 13.29 -17.37
C GLU A 97 -4.84 12.99 -17.81
N THR A 98 -4.25 11.90 -17.31
CA THR A 98 -2.84 11.57 -17.52
C THR A 98 -2.62 10.30 -18.35
N TYR A 99 -3.57 9.38 -18.35
CA TYR A 99 -3.48 8.10 -19.03
C TYR A 99 -4.73 7.77 -19.85
N ALA A 100 -4.51 6.99 -20.92
CA ALA A 100 -5.58 6.28 -21.60
C ALA A 100 -5.15 4.82 -21.77
N VAL A 101 -5.96 3.89 -21.26
CA VAL A 101 -5.63 2.45 -21.23
C VAL A 101 -6.85 1.65 -21.66
N LYS A 102 -6.69 0.81 -22.68
CA LYS A 102 -7.77 -0.03 -23.19
C LYS A 102 -7.97 -1.30 -22.36
N GLY A 103 -6.91 -1.98 -22.00
CA GLY A 103 -6.98 -3.31 -21.37
C GLY A 103 -7.36 -4.42 -22.36
N PRO A 104 -7.79 -5.61 -21.90
CA PRO A 104 -7.75 -6.05 -20.50
C PRO A 104 -6.33 -6.24 -19.96
N ALA A 105 -6.20 -6.61 -18.68
CA ALA A 105 -4.93 -7.05 -18.12
C ALA A 105 -4.39 -8.30 -18.80
N ILE A 106 -3.07 -8.52 -18.71
CA ILE A 106 -2.42 -9.75 -19.20
C ILE A 106 -2.29 -10.83 -18.12
N VAL A 107 -2.64 -10.50 -16.88
CA VAL A 107 -2.60 -11.40 -15.72
C VAL A 107 -4.04 -11.59 -15.24
N PRO A 108 -4.48 -12.81 -14.90
CA PRO A 108 -5.79 -13.05 -14.31
C PRO A 108 -6.02 -12.25 -13.03
N ARG A 109 -7.27 -12.13 -12.63
CA ARG A 109 -7.68 -11.44 -11.40
C ARG A 109 -6.85 -11.91 -10.22
N PRO A 110 -6.28 -10.98 -9.40
CA PRO A 110 -5.48 -11.33 -8.22
C PRO A 110 -6.26 -12.20 -7.22
N PRO A 111 -5.59 -13.09 -6.45
CA PRO A 111 -6.22 -13.90 -5.39
C PRO A 111 -7.06 -13.09 -4.41
N GLN A 112 -6.61 -11.88 -4.05
CA GLN A 112 -7.35 -10.96 -3.19
C GLN A 112 -8.54 -10.27 -3.88
N GLY A 113 -8.78 -10.52 -5.17
CA GLY A 113 -9.68 -9.73 -6.01
C GLY A 113 -9.01 -8.45 -6.46
N GLN A 114 -8.72 -7.59 -5.53
CA GLN A 114 -7.85 -6.41 -5.68
C GLN A 114 -6.82 -6.39 -4.57
N LEU A 115 -5.58 -5.99 -4.90
CA LEU A 115 -4.56 -5.81 -3.89
C LEU A 115 -4.96 -4.71 -2.90
N VAL A 116 -4.43 -4.82 -1.68
CA VAL A 116 -4.56 -3.73 -0.70
C VAL A 116 -3.75 -2.53 -1.20
N VAL A 117 -4.40 -1.38 -1.33
CA VAL A 117 -3.80 -0.12 -1.76
C VAL A 117 -3.64 0.78 -0.54
N LEU A 118 -2.40 1.15 -0.25
CA LEU A 118 -2.04 2.06 0.82
C LEU A 118 -1.52 3.37 0.19
N GLY A 119 -1.89 4.51 0.75
CA GLY A 119 -1.39 5.79 0.23
C GLY A 119 -1.81 6.97 1.08
N ARG A 120 -1.28 8.13 0.73
CA ARG A 120 -1.60 9.40 1.40
C ARG A 120 -2.91 9.97 0.86
N PRO A 121 -3.87 10.36 1.73
CA PRO A 121 -5.17 10.90 1.30
C PRO A 121 -5.09 12.24 0.55
N ASP A 122 -3.99 12.99 0.72
CA ASP A 122 -3.71 14.22 -0.03
C ASP A 122 -3.17 13.97 -1.46
N ARG A 123 -2.84 12.71 -1.80
CA ARG A 123 -2.31 12.29 -3.11
C ARG A 123 -3.26 11.37 -3.86
N VAL A 124 -3.96 10.50 -3.15
CA VAL A 124 -4.90 9.55 -3.72
C VAL A 124 -6.24 9.70 -2.98
N PRO A 125 -7.37 9.85 -3.67
CA PRO A 125 -8.68 9.95 -3.04
C PRO A 125 -8.95 8.79 -2.07
N ALA A 126 -9.53 9.08 -0.90
CA ALA A 126 -9.81 8.10 0.14
C ALA A 126 -10.63 6.90 -0.39
N ALA A 127 -11.56 7.13 -1.31
CA ALA A 127 -12.35 6.08 -1.95
C ALA A 127 -11.53 5.07 -2.78
N GLN A 128 -10.31 5.43 -3.16
CA GLN A 128 -9.38 4.57 -3.89
C GLN A 128 -8.34 3.89 -2.98
N LEU A 129 -8.37 4.17 -1.68
CA LEU A 129 -7.45 3.59 -0.69
C LEU A 129 -8.16 2.55 0.17
N ASP A 130 -7.48 1.45 0.46
CA ASP A 130 -7.88 0.51 1.52
C ASP A 130 -7.28 0.95 2.87
N VAL A 131 -6.11 1.58 2.84
CA VAL A 131 -5.40 2.09 4.02
C VAL A 131 -4.89 3.50 3.75
N ALA A 132 -5.32 4.46 4.56
CA ALA A 132 -4.72 5.79 4.57
C ALA A 132 -3.42 5.78 5.37
N LEU A 133 -2.35 6.31 4.80
CA LEU A 133 -1.09 6.58 5.48
C LEU A 133 -1.10 8.03 5.97
N VAL A 134 -1.04 8.22 7.30
CA VAL A 134 -1.06 9.54 7.92
C VAL A 134 0.25 9.86 8.61
N GLU A 135 0.62 11.11 8.59
CA GLU A 135 1.86 11.64 9.17
C GLU A 135 1.52 12.71 10.21
N GLY A 136 2.42 12.92 11.16
CA GLY A 136 2.35 13.97 12.17
C GLY A 136 3.61 13.95 13.03
N ARG A 137 4.04 15.10 13.56
CA ARG A 137 5.28 15.19 14.34
C ARG A 137 5.14 14.74 15.79
N ASP A 138 3.91 14.63 16.25
CA ASP A 138 3.55 14.22 17.60
C ASP A 138 2.24 13.42 17.61
N LEU A 139 1.90 12.84 18.76
CA LEU A 139 0.67 12.05 18.92
C LEU A 139 -0.59 12.85 18.61
N ALA A 140 -0.65 14.13 18.95
CA ALA A 140 -1.83 14.97 18.75
C ALA A 140 -2.07 15.24 17.27
N SER A 141 -1.00 15.56 16.52
CA SER A 141 -1.08 15.77 15.07
C SER A 141 -1.40 14.47 14.32
N VAL A 142 -0.85 13.32 14.74
CA VAL A 142 -1.24 12.01 14.19
C VAL A 142 -2.71 11.71 14.46
N ALA A 143 -3.19 11.91 15.70
CA ALA A 143 -4.59 11.69 16.04
C ALA A 143 -5.55 12.57 15.22
N THR A 144 -5.18 13.83 15.01
CA THR A 144 -5.93 14.77 14.15
C THR A 144 -5.95 14.29 12.69
N ALA A 145 -4.80 13.90 12.17
CA ALA A 145 -4.70 13.39 10.80
C ALA A 145 -5.47 12.07 10.62
N ALA A 146 -5.50 11.21 11.64
CA ALA A 146 -6.21 9.94 11.60
C ALA A 146 -7.74 10.06 11.62
N ALA A 147 -8.29 11.17 12.11
CA ALA A 147 -9.73 11.39 12.19
C ALA A 147 -10.40 11.74 10.84
N ALA A 148 -9.62 12.11 9.83
CA ALA A 148 -10.14 12.70 8.59
C ALA A 148 -10.36 11.74 7.40
N PRO A 149 -9.67 10.58 7.24
CA PRO A 149 -9.51 9.96 5.92
C PRO A 149 -10.75 9.36 5.28
N GLY A 150 -11.72 8.82 6.03
CA GLY A 150 -12.86 8.10 5.45
C GLY A 150 -12.48 6.82 4.69
N THR A 151 -11.32 6.24 5.01
CA THR A 151 -10.83 4.96 4.47
C THR A 151 -11.16 3.80 5.42
N PRO A 152 -11.20 2.54 4.94
CA PRO A 152 -11.44 1.38 5.80
C PRO A 152 -10.42 1.21 6.94
N ARG A 153 -9.17 1.61 6.71
CA ARG A 153 -8.08 1.55 7.70
C ARG A 153 -7.21 2.79 7.65
N VAL A 154 -6.62 3.15 8.79
CA VAL A 154 -5.69 4.27 8.93
C VAL A 154 -4.41 3.79 9.62
N PHE A 155 -3.26 4.02 8.99
CA PHE A 155 -1.94 3.69 9.53
C PHE A 155 -1.12 4.95 9.73
N ALA A 156 -0.48 5.08 10.89
CA ALA A 156 0.50 6.12 11.14
C ALA A 156 1.88 5.73 10.58
N GLU A 157 2.60 6.70 10.02
CA GLU A 157 3.99 6.54 9.64
C GLU A 157 4.90 7.04 10.75
N VAL A 158 5.81 6.18 11.24
CA VAL A 158 6.73 6.48 12.34
C VAL A 158 8.16 6.15 11.96
N GLU A 159 9.05 7.13 12.04
CA GLU A 159 10.49 6.94 11.90
C GLU A 159 11.09 6.45 13.23
N VAL A 160 11.97 5.46 13.18
CA VAL A 160 12.55 4.86 14.37
C VAL A 160 14.06 4.73 14.28
N ALA A 161 14.75 5.05 15.36
CA ALA A 161 16.11 4.65 15.66
C ALA A 161 16.12 4.04 17.08
N LEU A 162 16.65 2.82 17.21
CA LEU A 162 16.57 2.06 18.46
C LEU A 162 17.94 1.89 19.10
N ASP A 163 17.95 1.84 20.43
CA ASP A 163 19.14 1.45 21.17
C ASP A 163 19.53 0.02 20.78
N THR A 164 20.82 -0.18 20.58
CA THR A 164 21.44 -1.50 20.36
C THR A 164 22.36 -1.85 21.53
N PRO A 165 22.83 -3.10 21.66
CA PRO A 165 23.83 -3.43 22.67
C PRO A 165 25.14 -2.63 22.55
N GLU A 166 25.45 -2.14 21.36
CA GLU A 166 26.71 -1.47 21.03
C GLU A 166 26.65 0.05 21.23
N ALA A 167 25.48 0.68 21.02
CA ALA A 167 25.33 2.13 21.08
C ALA A 167 23.88 2.56 21.33
N THR A 168 23.72 3.72 21.96
CA THR A 168 22.39 4.33 22.07
C THR A 168 21.88 4.84 20.71
N ALA A 169 20.59 4.88 20.54
CA ALA A 169 19.96 5.45 19.33
C ALA A 169 20.39 6.91 19.08
N ALA A 170 20.52 7.69 20.16
CA ALA A 170 20.94 9.09 20.09
C ALA A 170 22.38 9.24 19.56
N ASP A 171 23.31 8.41 20.03
CA ASP A 171 24.70 8.42 19.55
C ASP A 171 24.77 8.02 18.09
N ARG A 172 24.02 6.96 17.70
CA ARG A 172 23.93 6.49 16.31
C ARG A 172 23.39 7.59 15.35
N VAL A 173 22.31 8.27 15.75
CA VAL A 173 21.77 9.39 14.99
C VAL A 173 22.80 10.52 14.86
N THR A 174 23.45 10.88 15.96
CA THR A 174 24.49 11.91 15.97
C THR A 174 25.64 11.57 15.02
N ASP A 175 26.06 10.31 15.00
CA ASP A 175 27.14 9.85 14.12
C ASP A 175 26.75 9.90 12.64
N LEU A 176 25.53 9.48 12.29
CA LEU A 176 25.01 9.53 10.93
C LEU A 176 24.82 10.97 10.44
N GLU A 177 24.32 11.86 11.28
CA GLU A 177 24.06 13.26 10.94
C GLU A 177 25.34 14.07 10.72
N ARG A 178 26.51 13.60 11.18
CA ARG A 178 27.80 14.19 10.77
C ARG A 178 28.07 14.05 9.27
N HIS A 179 27.45 13.08 8.63
CA HIS A 179 27.62 12.82 7.19
C HIS A 179 26.46 13.33 6.35
N ALA A 180 25.23 13.18 6.84
CA ALA A 180 24.03 13.65 6.17
C ALA A 180 22.90 13.85 7.20
N ALA A 181 22.32 15.03 7.23
CA ALA A 181 21.20 15.32 8.12
C ALA A 181 20.00 14.39 7.85
N TRP A 182 19.40 13.87 8.92
CA TRP A 182 18.16 13.13 8.80
C TRP A 182 17.01 14.05 8.40
N SER A 183 16.55 13.94 7.17
CA SER A 183 15.54 14.84 6.62
C SER A 183 14.23 14.78 7.41
N ASP A 184 13.69 15.94 7.76
CA ASP A 184 12.36 16.02 8.37
C ASP A 184 11.29 15.79 7.28
N ARG A 185 10.57 14.69 7.40
CA ARG A 185 9.45 14.31 6.53
C ARG A 185 8.08 14.58 7.16
N GLY A 186 8.04 15.28 8.31
CA GLY A 186 6.79 15.54 9.02
C GLY A 186 6.22 14.34 9.78
N ARG A 187 7.02 13.28 9.95
CA ARG A 187 6.62 12.05 10.66
C ARG A 187 6.95 12.12 12.13
N LEU A 188 6.16 11.39 12.91
CA LEU A 188 6.51 11.09 14.30
C LEU A 188 7.83 10.31 14.33
N ARG A 189 8.73 10.73 15.19
CA ARG A 189 10.08 10.17 15.28
C ARG A 189 10.30 9.60 16.68
N HIS A 190 10.74 8.35 16.77
CA HIS A 190 11.19 7.72 17.98
C HIS A 190 12.70 7.47 17.92
N ILE A 191 13.43 8.00 18.89
CA ILE A 191 14.87 7.78 19.07
C ILE A 191 15.06 7.32 20.51
N GLY A 192 15.39 6.06 20.75
CA GLY A 192 15.56 5.53 22.10
C GLY A 192 15.33 4.03 22.24
N ALA A 193 14.96 3.61 23.46
CA ALA A 193 14.83 2.21 23.81
C ALA A 193 13.57 1.54 23.22
N ALA A 194 13.63 0.22 23.09
CA ALA A 194 12.56 -0.60 22.54
C ALA A 194 11.26 -0.56 23.36
N ASP A 195 11.36 -0.50 24.70
CA ASP A 195 10.21 -0.42 25.61
C ASP A 195 9.47 0.92 25.49
N GLN A 196 10.20 2.01 25.24
CA GLN A 196 9.62 3.32 24.97
C GLN A 196 8.86 3.32 23.63
N LEU A 197 9.40 2.66 22.59
CA LEU A 197 8.67 2.48 21.33
C LEU A 197 7.39 1.66 21.55
N VAL A 198 7.45 0.59 22.33
CA VAL A 198 6.26 -0.23 22.67
C VAL A 198 5.19 0.60 23.40
N ALA A 199 5.59 1.50 24.29
CA ALA A 199 4.67 2.43 24.94
C ALA A 199 4.03 3.41 23.94
N LEU A 200 4.84 4.02 23.08
CA LEU A 200 4.37 4.93 22.02
C LEU A 200 3.38 4.24 21.07
N LEU A 201 3.68 3.02 20.62
CA LEU A 201 2.79 2.23 19.75
C LEU A 201 1.48 1.88 20.47
N GLY A 202 1.52 1.64 21.78
CA GLY A 202 0.33 1.47 22.61
C GLY A 202 -0.56 2.73 22.68
N GLU A 203 0.03 3.92 22.74
CA GLU A 203 -0.73 5.17 22.66
C GLU A 203 -1.31 5.38 21.25
N LEU A 204 -0.52 5.17 20.20
CA LEU A 204 -0.97 5.29 18.81
C LEU A 204 -2.14 4.36 18.48
N SER A 205 -2.17 3.15 19.05
CA SER A 205 -3.23 2.17 18.80
C SER A 205 -4.64 2.62 19.19
N ARG A 206 -4.75 3.71 19.95
CA ARG A 206 -6.05 4.35 20.29
C ARG A 206 -6.59 5.24 19.17
N HIS A 207 -5.77 5.58 18.20
CA HIS A 207 -6.08 6.55 17.15
C HIS A 207 -6.00 5.98 15.75
N VAL A 208 -5.21 4.91 15.54
CA VAL A 208 -4.96 4.30 14.23
C VAL A 208 -5.10 2.78 14.30
N ASP A 209 -5.42 2.16 13.16
CA ASP A 209 -5.56 0.70 13.03
C ASP A 209 -4.20 -0.01 12.93
N GLY A 210 -3.15 0.72 12.57
CA GLY A 210 -1.82 0.17 12.42
C GLY A 210 -0.73 1.24 12.32
N VAL A 211 0.52 0.78 12.30
CA VAL A 211 1.69 1.66 12.19
C VAL A 211 2.66 1.08 11.15
N ARG A 212 3.15 1.94 10.27
CA ARG A 212 4.24 1.64 9.37
C ARG A 212 5.52 2.24 9.93
N LEU A 213 6.46 1.38 10.33
CA LEU A 213 7.75 1.79 10.88
C LEU A 213 8.77 2.02 9.77
N HIS A 214 9.54 3.09 9.90
CA HIS A 214 10.65 3.46 9.02
C HIS A 214 11.96 3.41 9.83
N PRO A 215 12.64 2.26 9.88
CA PRO A 215 13.94 2.15 10.56
C PRO A 215 14.97 3.08 9.93
N LEU A 216 15.77 3.75 10.76
CA LEU A 216 16.84 4.63 10.30
C LEU A 216 17.95 3.82 9.64
N VAL A 217 18.37 2.72 10.29
CA VAL A 217 19.33 1.76 9.76
C VAL A 217 18.72 0.36 9.87
N LEU A 218 18.34 -0.21 8.72
CA LEU A 218 17.58 -1.45 8.69
C LEU A 218 18.31 -2.61 9.38
N ASP A 219 19.60 -2.77 9.11
CA ASP A 219 20.39 -3.89 9.64
C ASP A 219 20.60 -3.82 11.17
N GLU A 220 20.45 -2.64 11.75
CA GLU A 220 20.61 -2.43 13.21
C GLU A 220 19.26 -2.39 13.92
N ASP A 221 18.26 -1.68 13.37
CA ASP A 221 16.97 -1.49 14.03
C ASP A 221 16.05 -2.73 13.85
N LEU A 222 16.12 -3.45 12.72
CA LEU A 222 15.27 -4.61 12.47
C LEU A 222 15.47 -5.75 13.46
N PRO A 223 16.71 -6.11 13.89
CA PRO A 223 16.92 -7.09 14.94
C PRO A 223 16.29 -6.69 16.27
N VAL A 224 16.35 -5.40 16.66
CA VAL A 224 15.72 -4.89 17.88
C VAL A 224 14.19 -4.94 17.78
N LEU A 225 13.64 -4.49 16.64
CA LEU A 225 12.20 -4.58 16.36
C LEU A 225 11.69 -6.02 16.45
N SER A 226 12.40 -6.97 15.83
CA SER A 226 11.96 -8.37 15.77
C SER A 226 12.11 -9.13 17.08
N ARG A 227 13.14 -8.83 17.86
CA ARG A 227 13.48 -9.58 19.09
C ARG A 227 12.90 -8.98 20.36
N LEU A 228 12.69 -7.66 20.41
CA LEU A 228 12.23 -6.96 21.60
C LEU A 228 10.86 -6.32 21.42
N VAL A 229 10.64 -5.55 20.34
CA VAL A 229 9.41 -4.78 20.15
C VAL A 229 8.23 -5.68 19.78
N LEU A 230 8.35 -6.50 18.73
CA LEU A 230 7.24 -7.35 18.29
C LEU A 230 6.78 -8.36 19.35
N PRO A 231 7.64 -9.06 20.11
CA PRO A 231 7.21 -9.91 21.22
C PRO A 231 6.45 -9.14 22.30
N ALA A 232 6.95 -7.97 22.71
CA ALA A 232 6.30 -7.16 23.73
C ALA A 232 4.93 -6.62 23.27
N LEU A 233 4.78 -6.24 22.00
CA LEU A 233 3.48 -5.86 21.42
C LEU A 233 2.52 -7.06 21.38
N SER A 234 3.02 -8.25 21.07
CA SER A 234 2.22 -9.49 21.05
C SER A 234 1.71 -9.86 22.45
N GLU A 235 2.55 -9.75 23.50
CA GLU A 235 2.17 -9.96 24.89
C GLU A 235 1.08 -8.96 25.33
N ARG A 236 1.16 -7.72 24.87
CA ARG A 236 0.16 -6.67 25.11
C ARG A 236 -1.08 -6.80 24.20
N ARG A 237 -1.14 -7.78 23.31
CA ARG A 237 -2.22 -8.00 22.34
C ARG A 237 -2.44 -6.81 21.38
N LEU A 238 -1.40 -6.04 21.12
CA LEU A 238 -1.40 -4.92 20.18
C LEU A 238 -1.09 -5.36 18.75
N VAL A 239 -0.51 -6.54 18.57
CA VAL A 239 -0.24 -7.15 17.29
C VAL A 239 -0.57 -8.64 17.33
N ALA A 240 -1.17 -9.16 16.25
CA ALA A 240 -1.39 -10.58 16.05
C ALA A 240 -0.52 -11.09 14.88
N ARG A 241 -0.01 -12.31 15.00
CA ARG A 241 0.69 -12.94 13.88
C ARG A 241 -0.32 -13.32 12.80
N PRO A 242 -0.07 -13.01 11.53
CA PRO A 242 -0.90 -13.50 10.44
C PRO A 242 -0.98 -15.03 10.46
N LEU A 243 -2.17 -15.55 10.28
CA LEU A 243 -2.36 -17.00 10.20
C LEU A 243 -1.83 -17.51 8.84
N PRO A 244 -1.19 -18.70 8.79
CA PRO A 244 -0.79 -19.30 7.54
C PRO A 244 -1.97 -19.43 6.57
N GLY A 245 -1.78 -19.06 5.31
CA GLY A 245 -2.82 -19.12 4.27
C GLY A 245 -3.80 -17.96 4.25
N THR A 246 -3.69 -16.97 5.16
CA THR A 246 -4.50 -15.75 5.08
C THR A 246 -3.91 -14.75 4.10
N SER A 247 -4.79 -14.04 3.38
CA SER A 247 -4.38 -12.91 2.53
C SER A 247 -4.06 -11.67 3.37
N LEU A 248 -3.35 -10.71 2.76
CA LEU A 248 -3.12 -9.41 3.40
C LEU A 248 -4.44 -8.70 3.69
N ARG A 249 -5.38 -8.73 2.73
CA ARG A 249 -6.71 -8.14 2.90
C ARG A 249 -7.43 -8.74 4.11
N SER A 250 -7.46 -10.08 4.21
CA SER A 250 -8.06 -10.78 5.37
C SER A 250 -7.34 -10.45 6.68
N THR A 251 -6.00 -10.35 6.68
CA THR A 251 -5.21 -9.97 7.87
C THR A 251 -5.57 -8.57 8.36
N LEU A 252 -5.91 -7.65 7.46
CA LEU A 252 -6.34 -6.29 7.79
C LEU A 252 -7.85 -6.17 8.08
N GLY A 253 -8.58 -7.29 8.09
CA GLY A 253 -10.03 -7.30 8.30
C GLY A 253 -10.80 -6.60 7.17
N LEU A 254 -10.29 -6.68 5.95
CA LEU A 254 -10.91 -6.14 4.74
C LEU A 254 -11.58 -7.27 3.96
N GLU A 255 -12.78 -7.02 3.47
CA GLU A 255 -13.47 -7.98 2.61
C GLU A 255 -12.82 -8.08 1.22
N ARG A 256 -12.94 -9.25 0.58
CA ARG A 256 -12.58 -9.43 -0.82
C ARG A 256 -13.60 -8.70 -1.68
N PRO A 257 -13.21 -7.68 -2.48
CA PRO A 257 -14.17 -6.91 -3.26
C PRO A 257 -14.78 -7.75 -4.38
N ALA A 258 -16.06 -7.49 -4.68
CA ALA A 258 -16.71 -8.03 -5.87
C ALA A 258 -16.01 -7.52 -7.15
N ASN A 259 -16.09 -8.32 -8.22
CA ASN A 259 -15.61 -7.87 -9.51
C ASN A 259 -16.56 -6.81 -10.08
N ARG A 260 -16.02 -5.65 -10.50
CA ARG A 260 -16.84 -4.52 -10.99
C ARG A 260 -17.65 -4.85 -12.24
N PHE A 261 -17.11 -5.68 -13.14
CA PHE A 261 -17.78 -6.04 -14.39
C PHE A 261 -18.87 -7.11 -14.17
N ALA A 262 -18.61 -8.11 -13.32
CA ALA A 262 -19.62 -9.10 -12.95
C ALA A 262 -20.79 -8.46 -12.18
N ALA A 263 -20.52 -7.52 -11.27
CA ALA A 263 -21.55 -6.78 -10.53
C ALA A 263 -22.42 -5.91 -11.48
N ALA A 264 -21.81 -5.24 -12.46
CA ALA A 264 -22.53 -4.45 -13.45
C ALA A 264 -23.45 -5.32 -14.34
N ALA A 265 -23.02 -6.52 -14.72
CA ALA A 265 -23.83 -7.43 -15.50
C ALA A 265 -25.08 -7.94 -14.72
N VAL A 266 -24.95 -8.19 -13.43
CA VAL A 266 -26.08 -8.57 -12.56
C VAL A 266 -27.08 -7.42 -12.43
N ALA A 267 -26.63 -6.20 -12.16
CA ALA A 267 -27.50 -5.02 -12.06
C ALA A 267 -28.27 -4.75 -13.37
N ALA A 268 -27.61 -4.86 -14.53
CA ALA A 268 -28.25 -4.68 -15.82
C ALA A 268 -29.32 -5.74 -16.12
N GLN A 269 -29.20 -6.96 -15.58
CA GLN A 269 -30.20 -8.01 -15.70
C GLN A 269 -31.41 -7.81 -14.77
N GLU A 270 -31.20 -7.19 -13.63
CA GLU A 270 -32.28 -6.84 -12.68
C GLU A 270 -33.14 -5.67 -13.19
N ASP A 271 -32.51 -4.66 -13.81
CA ASP A 271 -33.22 -3.51 -14.40
C ASP A 271 -34.00 -3.86 -15.68
N ALA A 272 -33.67 -4.98 -16.33
CA ALA A 272 -34.35 -5.46 -17.52
C ALA A 272 -35.56 -6.40 -17.23
N ARG A 273 -35.85 -6.66 -15.97
CA ARG A 273 -37.00 -7.48 -15.53
C ARG A 273 -38.12 -6.64 -14.96
#